data_ed37134586c7c5b7c4700d8c917730bb
#
_entry.id   ed37134586c7c5b7c4700d8c917730bb
#
_cell.length_a   1.000
_cell.length_b   1.000
_cell.length_c   1.000
_cell.angle_alpha   90.00
_cell.angle_beta   90.00
_cell.angle_gamma   90.00
#
_symmetry.space_group_name_H-M   'P 1'
#
loop_
_entity.id
_entity.type
_entity.pdbx_description
1 polymer ?
#
loop_
_entity_poly.entity_id
_entity_poly.type
_entity_poly.pdbx_seq_one_letter_code
_entity_poly.pdbx_strand_id
1 'polypeptide(L)'
;MIVTEFLSFRRFNEYSDWLKSQDAETRELYFGVAGNDHVIDHLMDRINSFPDDHWILVARDGDSWAGTLHIAVDGTTVEFGLIVHPERRGEGIASIMLEEALVWAQNRGYRELFMHCLGWNKPIQHLCRKHGLKPRNAYDDAEVQIKLDPPTWMTVTKEVGIRQRNVFHTFLQNSTWLYREIYG
;
A
#
# COMPACT_ATOMS: atom_id res chain seq x y z
N MET A 1 -13.50 0.34 10.82
CA MET A 1 -13.71 -0.47 9.59
C MET A 1 -12.77 0.05 8.52
N ILE A 2 -11.92 -0.82 7.96
CA ILE A 2 -10.88 -0.40 7.01
C ILE A 2 -11.47 -0.09 5.63
N VAL A 3 -11.15 1.10 5.14
CA VAL A 3 -11.43 1.60 3.79
C VAL A 3 -10.12 1.89 3.10
N THR A 4 -9.99 1.52 1.83
CA THR A 4 -8.80 1.82 1.03
C THR A 4 -9.11 2.90 -0.02
N GLU A 5 -8.17 3.81 -0.24
CA GLU A 5 -8.26 4.84 -1.28
C GLU A 5 -6.89 5.11 -1.91
N PHE A 6 -6.88 5.38 -3.21
CA PHE A 6 -5.70 5.96 -3.85
C PHE A 6 -5.66 7.47 -3.58
N LEU A 7 -4.54 7.94 -3.05
CA LEU A 7 -4.35 9.37 -2.83
C LEU A 7 -4.29 10.13 -4.16
N SER A 8 -4.91 11.30 -4.17
CA SER A 8 -4.59 12.26 -5.24
C SER A 8 -3.18 12.81 -5.04
N PHE A 9 -2.51 13.11 -6.11
CA PHE A 9 -1.17 13.72 -6.10
C PHE A 9 -1.07 14.97 -5.20
N ARG A 10 -2.16 15.75 -5.09
CA ARG A 10 -2.21 16.94 -4.20
C ARG A 10 -2.06 16.61 -2.72
N ARG A 11 -2.28 15.36 -2.35
CA ARG A 11 -2.23 14.87 -0.96
C ARG A 11 -0.95 14.07 -0.65
N PHE A 12 0.02 14.03 -1.54
CA PHE A 12 1.27 13.28 -1.33
C PHE A 12 2.08 13.80 -0.15
N ASN A 13 1.93 15.08 0.23
CA ASN A 13 2.53 15.60 1.46
C ASN A 13 2.01 14.88 2.72
N GLU A 14 0.74 14.47 2.74
CA GLU A 14 0.18 13.70 3.86
C GLU A 14 0.87 12.33 3.99
N TYR A 15 1.30 11.74 2.87
CA TYR A 15 2.09 10.49 2.88
C TYR A 15 3.46 10.70 3.49
N SER A 16 4.15 11.80 3.15
CA SER A 16 5.42 12.18 3.78
C SER A 16 5.28 12.32 5.29
N ASP A 17 4.29 13.09 5.74
CA ASP A 17 4.04 13.34 7.16
C ASP A 17 3.71 12.03 7.89
N TRP A 18 2.91 11.17 7.28
CA TRP A 18 2.57 9.86 7.84
C TRP A 18 3.81 8.94 7.94
N LEU A 19 4.68 8.89 6.93
CA LEU A 19 5.94 8.13 6.99
C LEU A 19 6.84 8.64 8.12
N LYS A 20 6.99 9.96 8.26
CA LYS A 20 7.79 10.58 9.30
C LYS A 20 7.24 10.35 10.71
N SER A 21 5.94 10.14 10.84
CA SER A 21 5.28 9.84 12.12
C SER A 21 5.49 8.40 12.59
N GLN A 22 5.97 7.49 11.72
CA GLN A 22 6.22 6.11 12.09
C GLN A 22 7.44 5.98 13.01
N ASP A 23 7.43 4.96 13.89
CA ASP A 23 8.58 4.66 14.75
C ASP A 23 9.81 4.21 13.95
N ALA A 24 10.96 4.25 14.61
CA ALA A 24 12.25 3.94 13.98
C ALA A 24 12.31 2.50 13.43
N GLU A 25 11.74 1.53 14.17
CA GLU A 25 11.71 0.12 13.75
C GLU A 25 10.88 -0.05 12.47
N THR A 26 9.71 0.57 12.41
CA THR A 26 8.84 0.53 11.23
C THR A 26 9.53 1.15 10.01
N ARG A 27 10.22 2.28 10.20
CA ARG A 27 10.96 2.94 9.13
C ARG A 27 12.15 2.09 8.67
N GLU A 28 12.88 1.47 9.58
CA GLU A 28 13.97 0.56 9.25
C GLU A 28 13.48 -0.68 8.48
N LEU A 29 12.37 -1.27 8.90
CA LEU A 29 11.72 -2.39 8.20
C LEU A 29 11.33 -2.06 6.76
N TYR A 30 11.01 -0.82 6.49
CA TYR A 30 10.56 -0.37 5.17
C TYR A 30 11.71 0.06 4.26
N PHE A 31 12.65 0.85 4.79
CA PHE A 31 13.74 1.43 4.00
C PHE A 31 14.99 0.54 3.97
N GLY A 32 15.08 -0.49 4.80
CA GLY A 32 16.27 -1.36 4.92
C GLY A 32 17.48 -0.72 5.56
N VAL A 33 17.38 0.58 5.89
CA VAL A 33 18.41 1.38 6.56
C VAL A 33 17.73 2.26 7.60
N ALA A 34 18.49 2.88 8.50
CA ALA A 34 17.90 3.86 9.43
C ALA A 34 17.08 4.89 8.65
N GLY A 35 15.76 4.66 8.59
CA GLY A 35 14.80 5.47 7.84
C GLY A 35 14.63 6.84 8.50
N ASN A 36 15.66 7.70 8.43
CA ASN A 36 15.58 9.07 8.92
C ASN A 36 14.76 9.95 7.95
N ASP A 37 14.41 11.15 8.39
CA ASP A 37 13.58 12.06 7.60
C ASP A 37 14.22 12.41 6.25
N HIS A 38 15.54 12.43 6.16
CA HIS A 38 16.25 12.72 4.91
C HIS A 38 16.00 11.63 3.83
N VAL A 39 15.92 10.36 4.23
CA VAL A 39 15.58 9.26 3.31
C VAL A 39 14.14 9.42 2.80
N ILE A 40 13.23 9.83 3.68
CA ILE A 40 11.83 10.10 3.31
C ILE A 40 11.75 11.30 2.36
N ASP A 41 12.46 12.38 2.66
CA ASP A 41 12.50 13.57 1.80
C ASP A 41 13.05 13.23 0.40
N HIS A 42 14.10 12.43 0.30
CA HIS A 42 14.64 11.96 -0.98
C HIS A 42 13.64 11.08 -1.76
N LEU A 43 12.88 10.21 -1.07
CA LEU A 43 11.79 9.46 -1.70
C LEU A 43 10.73 10.42 -2.25
N MET A 44 10.33 11.43 -1.47
CA MET A 44 9.32 12.41 -1.88
C MET A 44 9.78 13.29 -3.03
N ASP A 45 11.06 13.68 -3.08
CA ASP A 45 11.64 14.39 -4.21
C ASP A 45 11.53 13.59 -5.51
N ARG A 46 11.79 12.28 -5.44
CA ARG A 46 11.62 11.37 -6.59
C ARG A 46 10.16 11.26 -7.02
N ILE A 47 9.25 11.05 -6.06
CA ILE A 47 7.81 10.97 -6.33
C ILE A 47 7.30 12.27 -6.96
N ASN A 48 7.71 13.42 -6.44
CA ASN A 48 7.28 14.72 -6.95
C ASN A 48 7.87 15.04 -8.33
N SER A 49 9.04 14.49 -8.66
CA SER A 49 9.68 14.66 -9.97
C SER A 49 8.98 13.85 -11.07
N PHE A 50 8.38 12.71 -10.72
CA PHE A 50 7.71 11.80 -11.65
C PHE A 50 6.35 11.33 -11.08
N PRO A 51 5.40 12.25 -10.84
CA PRO A 51 4.16 11.95 -10.12
C PRO A 51 3.25 10.94 -10.84
N ASP A 52 3.35 10.83 -12.15
CA ASP A 52 2.56 9.89 -12.95
C ASP A 52 3.06 8.44 -12.84
N ASP A 53 4.29 8.25 -12.36
CA ASP A 53 4.90 6.94 -12.15
C ASP A 53 4.70 6.43 -10.71
N HIS A 54 4.01 7.18 -9.86
CA HIS A 54 3.84 6.85 -8.45
C HIS A 54 2.37 6.89 -8.01
N TRP A 55 1.96 5.84 -7.30
CA TRP A 55 0.62 5.69 -6.74
C TRP A 55 0.71 5.33 -5.26
N ILE A 56 -0.13 5.93 -4.46
CA ILE A 56 -0.15 5.68 -3.01
C ILE A 56 -1.55 5.22 -2.64
N LEU A 57 -1.66 3.96 -2.24
CA LEU A 57 -2.87 3.37 -1.68
C LEU A 57 -2.82 3.50 -0.16
N VAL A 58 -3.83 4.08 0.44
CA VAL A 58 -3.95 4.25 1.89
C VAL A 58 -5.08 3.39 2.43
N ALA A 59 -4.82 2.71 3.53
CA ALA A 59 -5.84 2.04 4.33
C ALA A 59 -6.20 2.92 5.53
N ARG A 60 -7.48 3.30 5.67
CA ARG A 60 -7.98 4.18 6.73
C ARG A 60 -9.03 3.51 7.59
N ASP A 61 -9.09 3.97 8.85
CA ASP A 61 -10.18 3.70 9.77
C ASP A 61 -10.66 5.06 10.32
N GLY A 62 -11.77 5.55 9.76
CA GLY A 62 -12.16 6.95 9.94
C GLY A 62 -11.11 7.90 9.33
N ASP A 63 -10.63 8.85 10.13
CA ASP A 63 -9.64 9.84 9.69
C ASP A 63 -8.20 9.37 9.88
N SER A 64 -7.99 8.26 10.58
CA SER A 64 -6.66 7.73 10.88
C SER A 64 -6.16 6.76 9.80
N TRP A 65 -4.93 6.93 9.38
CA TRP A 65 -4.29 5.99 8.47
C TRP A 65 -3.75 4.78 9.23
N ALA A 66 -4.17 3.60 8.81
CA ALA A 66 -3.75 2.33 9.39
C ALA A 66 -2.60 1.67 8.61
N GLY A 67 -2.39 2.07 7.36
CA GLY A 67 -1.30 1.59 6.53
C GLY A 67 -1.27 2.27 5.17
N THR A 68 -0.13 2.12 4.48
CA THR A 68 0.08 2.62 3.12
C THR A 68 0.75 1.57 2.25
N LEU A 69 0.43 1.59 0.95
CA LEU A 69 1.14 0.83 -0.07
C LEU A 69 1.51 1.79 -1.21
N HIS A 70 2.80 2.02 -1.38
CA HIS A 70 3.36 2.79 -2.46
C HIS A 70 3.60 1.89 -3.66
N ILE A 71 3.20 2.33 -4.84
CA ILE A 71 3.45 1.69 -6.12
C ILE A 71 4.34 2.62 -6.93
N ALA A 72 5.51 2.15 -7.33
CA ALA A 72 6.34 2.81 -8.33
C ALA A 72 6.23 2.02 -9.65
N VAL A 73 6.16 2.71 -10.77
CA VAL A 73 6.00 2.14 -12.11
C VAL A 73 7.26 2.40 -12.93
N ASP A 74 7.76 1.38 -13.60
CA ASP A 74 8.81 1.48 -14.60
C ASP A 74 8.47 0.57 -15.79
N GLY A 75 8.05 1.18 -16.91
CA GLY A 75 7.61 0.48 -18.10
C GLY A 75 6.46 -0.50 -17.84
N THR A 76 6.71 -1.80 -17.88
CA THR A 76 5.70 -2.84 -17.62
C THR A 76 5.84 -3.46 -16.22
N THR A 77 6.68 -2.90 -15.39
CA THR A 77 7.01 -3.38 -14.05
C THR A 77 6.42 -2.45 -12.99
N VAL A 78 5.97 -3.00 -11.89
CA VAL A 78 5.57 -2.26 -10.70
C VAL A 78 6.40 -2.71 -9.51
N GLU A 79 6.78 -1.76 -8.66
CA GLU A 79 7.42 -2.01 -7.36
C GLU A 79 6.45 -1.63 -6.25
N PHE A 80 6.27 -2.53 -5.27
CA PHE A 80 5.40 -2.29 -4.13
C PHE A 80 6.20 -2.13 -2.85
N GLY A 81 5.96 -1.03 -2.15
CA GLY A 81 6.41 -0.78 -0.79
C GLY A 81 5.22 -0.68 0.16
N LEU A 82 5.17 -1.51 1.22
CA LEU A 82 4.01 -1.63 2.11
C LEU A 82 4.41 -1.41 3.57
N ILE A 83 3.66 -0.54 4.25
CA ILE A 83 3.76 -0.29 5.69
C ILE A 83 2.38 -0.41 6.33
N VAL A 84 2.32 -1.04 7.52
CA VAL A 84 1.15 -1.01 8.41
C VAL A 84 1.58 -0.43 9.74
N HIS A 85 0.78 0.52 10.25
CA HIS A 85 1.00 1.14 11.55
C HIS A 85 1.17 0.06 12.63
N PRO A 86 2.18 0.15 13.52
CA PRO A 86 2.51 -0.90 14.48
C PRO A 86 1.30 -1.43 15.28
N GLU A 87 0.48 -0.51 15.79
CA GLU A 87 -0.70 -0.85 16.60
C GLU A 87 -1.84 -1.52 15.81
N ARG A 88 -1.76 -1.51 14.48
CA ARG A 88 -2.78 -2.07 13.59
C ARG A 88 -2.30 -3.35 12.87
N ARG A 89 -1.10 -3.83 13.23
CA ARG A 89 -0.56 -5.09 12.69
C ARG A 89 -1.40 -6.28 13.17
N GLY A 90 -1.49 -7.31 12.33
CA GLY A 90 -2.32 -8.50 12.63
C GLY A 90 -3.79 -8.38 12.24
N GLU A 91 -4.30 -7.20 11.90
CA GLU A 91 -5.69 -6.97 11.49
C GLU A 91 -5.99 -7.32 10.02
N GLY A 92 -5.02 -7.84 9.27
CA GLY A 92 -5.18 -8.20 7.86
C GLY A 92 -5.08 -7.02 6.87
N ILE A 93 -4.77 -5.81 7.34
CA ILE A 93 -4.71 -4.58 6.54
C ILE A 93 -3.73 -4.72 5.37
N ALA A 94 -2.53 -5.27 5.63
CA ALA A 94 -1.53 -5.53 4.60
C ALA A 94 -2.07 -6.43 3.48
N SER A 95 -2.86 -7.46 3.85
CA SER A 95 -3.48 -8.39 2.88
C SER A 95 -4.52 -7.69 2.01
N ILE A 96 -5.33 -6.81 2.59
CA ILE A 96 -6.35 -6.02 1.87
C ILE A 96 -5.68 -5.09 0.86
N MET A 97 -4.66 -4.34 1.29
CA MET A 97 -3.92 -3.42 0.41
C MET A 97 -3.18 -4.15 -0.71
N LEU A 98 -2.49 -5.24 -0.39
CA LEU A 98 -1.75 -6.02 -1.39
C LEU A 98 -2.69 -6.63 -2.43
N GLU A 99 -3.83 -7.17 -2.01
CA GLU A 99 -4.83 -7.72 -2.92
C GLU A 99 -5.38 -6.67 -3.88
N GLU A 100 -5.69 -5.48 -3.39
CA GLU A 100 -6.18 -4.37 -4.22
C GLU A 100 -5.10 -3.89 -5.19
N ALA A 101 -3.86 -3.71 -4.73
CA ALA A 101 -2.74 -3.29 -5.56
C ALA A 101 -2.41 -4.31 -6.67
N LEU A 102 -2.48 -5.62 -6.38
CA LEU A 102 -2.31 -6.68 -7.37
C LEU A 102 -3.38 -6.60 -8.47
N VAL A 103 -4.65 -6.50 -8.08
CA VAL A 103 -5.76 -6.36 -9.03
C VAL A 103 -5.62 -5.07 -9.86
N TRP A 104 -5.23 -3.97 -9.21
CA TRP A 104 -4.97 -2.69 -9.87
C TRP A 104 -3.87 -2.82 -10.93
N ALA A 105 -2.76 -3.48 -10.59
CA ALA A 105 -1.63 -3.66 -11.49
C ALA A 105 -2.00 -4.58 -12.68
N GLN A 106 -2.67 -5.70 -12.43
CA GLN A 106 -3.13 -6.62 -13.48
C GLN A 106 -4.06 -5.93 -14.47
N ASN A 107 -5.06 -5.18 -13.98
CA ASN A 107 -6.04 -4.52 -14.85
C ASN A 107 -5.44 -3.40 -15.70
N ARG A 108 -4.26 -2.88 -15.35
CA ARG A 108 -3.50 -1.90 -16.14
C ARG A 108 -2.47 -2.55 -17.06
N GLY A 109 -2.40 -3.89 -17.07
CA GLY A 109 -1.54 -4.65 -17.96
C GLY A 109 -0.08 -4.67 -17.57
N TYR A 110 0.26 -4.34 -16.32
CA TYR A 110 1.61 -4.55 -15.80
C TYR A 110 1.93 -6.03 -15.77
N ARG A 111 3.18 -6.39 -16.08
CA ARG A 111 3.59 -7.77 -16.31
C ARG A 111 4.45 -8.35 -15.20
N GLU A 112 5.13 -7.48 -14.46
CA GLU A 112 6.06 -7.86 -13.41
C GLU A 112 5.83 -7.03 -12.16
N LEU A 113 5.93 -7.69 -11.01
CA LEU A 113 5.89 -7.07 -9.69
C LEU A 113 7.21 -7.34 -8.99
N PHE A 114 7.79 -6.28 -8.44
CA PHE A 114 8.89 -6.34 -7.48
C PHE A 114 8.40 -5.92 -6.09
N MET A 115 8.88 -6.63 -5.07
CA MET A 115 8.76 -6.19 -3.67
C MET A 115 10.10 -6.48 -2.99
N HIS A 116 10.70 -5.43 -2.45
CA HIS A 116 11.86 -5.60 -1.57
C HIS A 116 11.37 -6.03 -0.19
N CYS A 117 11.86 -7.17 0.27
CA CYS A 117 11.58 -7.69 1.60
C CYS A 117 12.90 -7.98 2.28
N LEU A 118 13.15 -7.39 3.43
CA LEU A 118 14.30 -7.79 4.25
C LEU A 118 14.17 -9.29 4.59
N GLY A 119 15.25 -10.04 4.43
CA GLY A 119 15.27 -11.51 4.62
C GLY A 119 14.79 -11.96 6.01
N TRP A 120 14.87 -11.07 7.00
CA TRP A 120 14.41 -11.30 8.35
C TRP A 120 12.96 -10.80 8.61
N ASN A 121 12.33 -10.05 7.69
CA ASN A 121 10.95 -9.59 7.81
C ASN A 121 9.96 -10.72 7.52
N LYS A 122 9.82 -11.65 8.47
CA LYS A 122 8.92 -12.82 8.36
C LYS A 122 7.46 -12.47 8.08
N PRO A 123 6.86 -11.40 8.67
CA PRO A 123 5.49 -10.99 8.37
C PRO A 123 5.25 -10.73 6.88
N ILE A 124 6.12 -9.98 6.22
CA ILE A 124 5.97 -9.67 4.78
C ILE A 124 6.16 -10.92 3.92
N GLN A 125 7.10 -11.80 4.28
CA GLN A 125 7.29 -13.08 3.59
C GLN A 125 6.08 -14.00 3.71
N HIS A 126 5.43 -14.02 4.88
CA HIS A 126 4.18 -14.76 5.09
C HIS A 126 3.06 -14.17 4.23
N LEU A 127 2.94 -12.85 4.19
CA LEU A 127 1.99 -12.13 3.35
C LEU A 127 2.19 -12.48 1.87
N CYS A 128 3.42 -12.42 1.37
CA CYS A 128 3.76 -12.80 0.01
C CYS A 128 3.31 -14.24 -0.30
N ARG A 129 3.69 -15.20 0.54
CA ARG A 129 3.29 -16.61 0.35
C ARG A 129 1.79 -16.81 0.34
N LYS A 130 1.05 -16.12 1.23
CA LYS A 130 -0.42 -16.15 1.29
C LYS A 130 -1.06 -15.73 -0.04
N HIS A 131 -0.45 -14.77 -0.73
CA HIS A 131 -0.92 -14.27 -2.03
C HIS A 131 -0.28 -14.98 -3.24
N GLY A 132 0.36 -16.15 -3.02
CA GLY A 132 0.99 -16.94 -4.09
C GLY A 132 2.30 -16.35 -4.61
N LEU A 133 2.81 -15.33 -3.95
CA LEU A 133 4.02 -14.64 -4.29
C LEU A 133 5.20 -15.40 -3.67
N LYS A 134 6.09 -15.97 -4.50
CA LYS A 134 7.23 -16.76 -4.02
C LYS A 134 8.48 -15.88 -3.92
N PRO A 135 8.97 -15.57 -2.70
CA PRO A 135 10.24 -14.87 -2.55
C PRO A 135 11.37 -15.71 -3.16
N ARG A 136 12.21 -15.12 -3.98
CA ARG A 136 13.50 -15.69 -4.34
C ARG A 136 14.48 -15.32 -3.24
N ASN A 137 15.02 -16.29 -2.54
CA ASN A 137 16.05 -16.06 -1.53
C ASN A 137 17.36 -15.64 -2.22
N ALA A 138 17.72 -14.37 -2.09
CA ALA A 138 19.10 -13.92 -2.19
C ALA A 138 19.56 -13.64 -0.74
N TYR A 139 20.72 -14.07 -0.38
CA TYR A 139 21.41 -14.21 0.92
C TYR A 139 21.12 -13.08 1.89
N ASP A 140 20.55 -12.16 2.11
CA ASP A 140 20.14 -11.21 3.17
C ASP A 140 18.94 -10.32 2.77
N ASP A 141 18.70 -10.15 1.47
CA ASP A 141 17.54 -9.43 0.95
C ASP A 141 16.64 -10.41 0.19
N ALA A 142 15.43 -10.62 0.65
CA ALA A 142 14.44 -11.37 -0.10
C ALA A 142 13.79 -10.45 -1.13
N GLU A 143 14.20 -10.56 -2.36
CA GLU A 143 13.55 -9.94 -3.49
C GLU A 143 12.41 -10.84 -3.98
N VAL A 144 11.21 -10.28 -4.02
CA VAL A 144 10.05 -10.96 -4.61
C VAL A 144 9.86 -10.41 -6.02
N GLN A 145 10.23 -11.21 -7.01
CA GLN A 145 9.93 -10.93 -8.41
C GLN A 145 8.88 -11.90 -8.91
N ILE A 146 7.78 -11.39 -9.45
CA ILE A 146 6.65 -12.20 -9.89
C ILE A 146 6.13 -11.71 -11.21
N LYS A 147 5.78 -12.66 -12.07
CA LYS A 147 4.97 -12.38 -13.25
C LYS A 147 3.52 -12.21 -12.83
N LEU A 148 2.92 -11.11 -13.24
CA LEU A 148 1.50 -10.85 -13.09
C LEU A 148 0.75 -11.49 -14.25
N ASP A 149 -0.36 -12.14 -13.91
CA ASP A 149 -1.29 -12.63 -14.93
C ASP A 149 -1.95 -11.48 -15.67
N PRO A 150 -2.29 -11.64 -16.95
CA PRO A 150 -3.02 -10.62 -17.70
C PRO A 150 -4.38 -10.32 -17.08
N PRO A 151 -4.96 -9.14 -17.36
CA PRO A 151 -6.29 -8.79 -16.87
C PRO A 151 -7.34 -9.78 -17.36
N THR A 152 -8.29 -10.09 -16.50
CA THR A 152 -9.43 -10.95 -16.78
C THR A 152 -10.72 -10.23 -16.43
N TRP A 153 -11.86 -10.70 -16.94
CA TRP A 153 -13.16 -10.17 -16.52
C TRP A 153 -13.36 -10.29 -14.99
N MET A 154 -12.77 -11.32 -14.38
CA MET A 154 -12.85 -11.52 -12.92
C MET A 154 -12.03 -10.46 -12.16
N THR A 155 -10.83 -10.12 -12.62
CA THR A 155 -10.03 -9.05 -11.98
C THR A 155 -10.68 -7.69 -12.14
N VAL A 156 -11.28 -7.40 -13.30
CA VAL A 156 -12.03 -6.16 -13.53
C VAL A 156 -13.26 -6.07 -12.61
N THR A 157 -14.04 -7.12 -12.51
CA THR A 157 -15.21 -7.18 -11.61
C THR A 157 -14.80 -7.03 -10.15
N LYS A 158 -13.68 -7.64 -9.76
CA LYS A 158 -13.12 -7.52 -8.40
C LYS A 158 -12.71 -6.08 -8.08
N GLU A 159 -12.04 -5.38 -9.00
CA GLU A 159 -11.69 -3.96 -8.80
C GLU A 159 -12.94 -3.09 -8.62
N VAL A 160 -13.96 -3.30 -9.46
CA VAL A 160 -15.25 -2.60 -9.33
C VAL A 160 -15.89 -2.88 -7.97
N GLY A 161 -15.92 -4.14 -7.53
CA GLY A 161 -16.45 -4.53 -6.22
C GLY A 161 -15.70 -3.88 -5.04
N ILE A 162 -14.37 -3.80 -5.11
CA ILE A 162 -13.54 -3.11 -4.10
C ILE A 162 -13.92 -1.63 -4.04
N ARG A 163 -13.99 -0.95 -5.19
CA ARG A 163 -14.34 0.48 -5.27
C ARG A 163 -15.74 0.75 -4.73
N GLN A 164 -16.74 -0.06 -5.09
CA GLN A 164 -18.11 0.09 -4.59
C GLN A 164 -18.16 -0.10 -3.07
N ARG A 165 -17.50 -1.11 -2.53
CA ARG A 165 -17.40 -1.33 -1.10
C ARG A 165 -16.79 -0.12 -0.38
N ASN A 166 -15.69 0.42 -0.90
CA ASN A 166 -15.01 1.56 -0.30
C ASN A 166 -15.90 2.81 -0.31
N VAL A 167 -16.59 3.12 -1.42
CA VAL A 167 -17.53 4.23 -1.51
C VAL A 167 -18.67 4.07 -0.49
N PHE A 168 -19.27 2.89 -0.41
CA PHE A 168 -20.37 2.61 0.53
C PHE A 168 -19.91 2.76 2.00
N HIS A 169 -18.72 2.27 2.33
CA HIS A 169 -18.17 2.40 3.68
C HIS A 169 -17.81 3.84 4.04
N THR A 170 -17.25 4.60 3.12
CA THR A 170 -17.00 6.03 3.32
C THR A 170 -18.31 6.79 3.56
N PHE A 171 -19.36 6.47 2.81
CA PHE A 171 -20.68 7.06 3.01
C PHE A 171 -21.25 6.74 4.41
N LEU A 172 -21.14 5.50 4.87
CA LEU A 172 -21.59 5.11 6.21
C LEU A 172 -20.79 5.81 7.32
N GLN A 173 -19.48 5.94 7.18
CA GLN A 173 -18.64 6.65 8.15
C GLN A 173 -19.03 8.13 8.24
N ASN A 174 -19.24 8.79 7.12
CA ASN A 174 -19.65 10.19 7.08
C ASN A 174 -21.08 10.40 7.61
N SER A 175 -21.99 9.46 7.37
CA SER A 175 -23.37 9.56 7.88
C SER A 175 -23.45 9.38 9.41
N THR A 176 -22.63 8.53 9.98
CA THR A 176 -22.54 8.35 11.45
C THR A 176 -21.91 9.56 12.13
N TRP A 177 -20.96 10.25 11.48
CA TRP A 177 -20.41 11.51 11.98
C TRP A 177 -21.47 12.63 12.01
N LEU A 178 -22.19 12.81 10.90
CA LEU A 178 -23.30 13.78 10.80
C LEU A 178 -24.38 13.56 11.88
N TYR A 179 -24.70 12.29 12.18
CA TYR A 179 -25.69 11.96 13.20
C TYR A 179 -25.21 12.35 14.61
N ARG A 180 -23.91 12.16 14.90
CA ARG A 180 -23.30 12.56 16.17
C ARG A 180 -23.24 14.08 16.37
N GLU A 181 -23.02 14.83 15.30
CA GLU A 181 -22.91 16.30 15.38
C GLU A 181 -24.28 16.99 15.46
N ILE A 182 -25.33 16.35 14.94
CA ILE A 182 -26.69 16.90 14.96
C ILE A 182 -27.45 16.53 16.25
N TYR A 183 -27.17 15.38 16.85
CA TYR A 183 -27.96 14.80 17.94
C TYR A 183 -27.14 14.47 19.21
N GLY A 184 -25.84 14.71 19.26
CA GLY A 184 -24.97 14.54 20.43
C GLY A 184 -24.61 15.83 21.08
#